data_2a2c550ffb159a0e6b3eea9b91591d68
#
_entry.id   2a2c550ffb159a0e6b3eea9b91591d68
#
_cell.length_a   1.000
_cell.length_b   1.000
_cell.length_c   1.000
_cell.angle_alpha   90.00
_cell.angle_beta   90.00
_cell.angle_gamma   90.00
#
_symmetry.space_group_name_H-M   'P 1'
#
loop_
_entity.id
_entity.type
_entity.pdbx_description
1 polymer ?
#
loop_
_entity_poly.entity_id
_entity_poly.type
_entity_poly.pdbx_seq_one_letter_code
_entity_poly.pdbx_strand_id
1 'polypeptide(L)'
;MKKKTTPLKYFIRGLHDFIVNHPQFRKDTSSKSEGQIQTEIRPLIIQYLETHFKEKGYKDYTAKANQSFYWEGQEGKFGREHASTFGSRSYPDFIITEPYLIAIEYKKNLSGSLVKHGIGQSIIHTMCGDFDFVYFLFHDENNDERIKEASENELEKEILGKLWQKFNVYIKFV
;
A
#
# COMPACT_ATOMS: atom_id res chain seq x y z
N MET A 1 8.45 -11.27 -13.79
CA MET A 1 7.47 -11.19 -12.67
C MET A 1 7.77 -12.30 -11.66
N LYS A 2 8.04 -11.95 -10.40
CA LYS A 2 8.27 -12.93 -9.34
C LYS A 2 6.98 -13.69 -9.03
N LYS A 3 7.12 -14.99 -8.69
CA LYS A 3 5.97 -15.85 -8.38
C LYS A 3 5.40 -15.49 -7.00
N LYS A 4 4.10 -15.19 -6.91
CA LYS A 4 3.44 -14.94 -5.62
C LYS A 4 3.49 -16.19 -4.75
N THR A 5 4.16 -16.09 -3.63
CA THR A 5 4.15 -17.15 -2.62
C THR A 5 2.93 -17.02 -1.71
N THR A 6 2.49 -18.13 -1.13
CA THR A 6 1.41 -18.14 -0.13
C THR A 6 1.74 -17.22 1.06
N PRO A 7 2.98 -17.23 1.62
CA PRO A 7 3.35 -16.32 2.70
C PRO A 7 3.23 -14.84 2.35
N LEU A 8 3.59 -14.41 1.13
CA LEU A 8 3.41 -13.02 0.70
C LEU A 8 1.94 -12.60 0.72
N LYS A 9 1.05 -13.47 0.24
CA LYS A 9 -0.40 -13.21 0.24
C LYS A 9 -0.96 -13.04 1.66
N TYR A 10 -0.52 -13.86 2.60
CA TYR A 10 -0.91 -13.73 4.00
C TYR A 10 -0.36 -12.45 4.62
N PHE A 11 0.90 -12.12 4.34
CA PHE A 11 1.50 -10.91 4.84
C PHE A 11 0.73 -9.66 4.42
N ILE A 12 0.41 -9.52 3.12
CA ILE A 12 -0.26 -8.32 2.62
C ILE A 12 -1.72 -8.20 3.08
N ARG A 13 -2.42 -9.32 3.21
CA ARG A 13 -3.77 -9.34 3.77
C ARG A 13 -3.75 -8.96 5.25
N GLY A 14 -2.83 -9.54 6.01
CA GLY A 14 -2.65 -9.20 7.43
C GLY A 14 -2.30 -7.73 7.63
N LEU A 15 -1.43 -7.15 6.78
CA LEU A 15 -1.14 -5.72 6.80
C LEU A 15 -2.39 -4.88 6.53
N HIS A 16 -3.17 -5.22 5.50
CA HIS A 16 -4.42 -4.55 5.20
C HIS A 16 -5.38 -4.60 6.39
N ASP A 17 -5.66 -5.82 6.87
CA ASP A 17 -6.60 -6.03 7.98
C ASP A 17 -6.16 -5.30 9.26
N PHE A 18 -4.85 -5.27 9.53
CA PHE A 18 -4.30 -4.54 10.66
C PHE A 18 -4.55 -3.03 10.54
N ILE A 19 -4.26 -2.43 9.39
CA ILE A 19 -4.44 -0.99 9.16
C ILE A 19 -5.93 -0.62 9.26
N VAL A 20 -6.80 -1.27 8.49
CA VAL A 20 -8.20 -0.84 8.36
C VAL A 20 -9.04 -1.14 9.60
N ASN A 21 -8.64 -2.10 10.40
CA ASN A 21 -9.31 -2.43 11.66
C ASN A 21 -8.74 -1.68 12.87
N HIS A 22 -7.64 -0.94 12.69
CA HIS A 22 -7.04 -0.22 13.80
C HIS A 22 -7.94 0.97 14.22
N PRO A 23 -8.18 1.18 15.53
CA PRO A 23 -9.04 2.26 16.02
C PRO A 23 -8.62 3.66 15.55
N GLN A 24 -7.33 3.90 15.37
CA GLN A 24 -6.80 5.17 14.88
C GLN A 24 -7.16 5.42 13.42
N PHE A 25 -7.14 4.39 12.55
CA PHE A 25 -7.51 4.49 11.14
C PHE A 25 -9.02 4.69 10.95
N ARG A 26 -9.83 4.11 11.85
CA ARG A 26 -11.32 4.19 11.81
C ARG A 26 -11.89 5.52 12.29
N LYS A 27 -11.07 6.44 12.80
CA LYS A 27 -11.55 7.77 13.15
C LYS A 27 -11.97 8.52 11.90
N ASP A 28 -12.94 9.44 12.07
CA ASP A 28 -13.39 10.30 10.98
C ASP A 28 -12.20 10.94 10.25
N THR A 29 -12.09 10.64 8.96
CA THR A 29 -11.05 11.12 8.08
C THR A 29 -11.52 12.24 7.16
N SER A 30 -12.83 12.59 7.18
CA SER A 30 -13.44 13.57 6.27
C SER A 30 -12.76 14.94 6.33
N SER A 31 -12.30 15.36 7.52
CA SER A 31 -11.60 16.63 7.74
C SER A 31 -10.10 16.60 7.52
N LYS A 32 -9.50 15.42 7.25
CA LYS A 32 -8.04 15.25 7.14
C LYS A 32 -7.59 15.25 5.70
N SER A 33 -6.46 15.88 5.42
CA SER A 33 -5.80 15.74 4.12
C SER A 33 -5.20 14.35 3.95
N GLU A 34 -4.92 13.97 2.69
CA GLU A 34 -4.22 12.71 2.36
C GLU A 34 -2.92 12.57 3.13
N GLY A 35 -2.08 13.62 3.18
CA GLY A 35 -0.81 13.59 3.91
C GLY A 35 -0.95 13.45 5.43
N GLN A 36 -2.03 13.97 6.03
CA GLN A 36 -2.31 13.76 7.45
C GLN A 36 -2.64 12.29 7.73
N ILE A 37 -3.47 11.67 6.86
CA ILE A 37 -3.80 10.24 7.01
C ILE A 37 -2.57 9.37 6.73
N GLN A 38 -1.76 9.68 5.73
CA GLN A 38 -0.49 9.00 5.50
C GLN A 38 0.42 9.05 6.75
N THR A 39 0.46 10.19 7.44
CA THR A 39 1.22 10.31 8.71
C THR A 39 0.67 9.40 9.82
N GLU A 40 -0.65 9.20 9.86
CA GLU A 40 -1.28 8.28 10.83
C GLU A 40 -1.10 6.79 10.45
N ILE A 41 -0.97 6.47 9.18
CA ILE A 41 -0.74 5.09 8.70
C ILE A 41 0.69 4.62 9.01
N ARG A 42 1.68 5.51 8.99
CA ARG A 42 3.10 5.17 9.23
C ARG A 42 3.34 4.33 10.49
N PRO A 43 2.91 4.77 11.69
CA PRO A 43 3.10 3.99 12.91
C PRO A 43 2.38 2.64 12.88
N LEU A 44 1.26 2.53 12.15
CA LEU A 44 0.52 1.26 12.03
C LEU A 44 1.31 0.25 11.19
N ILE A 45 1.95 0.69 10.12
CA ILE A 45 2.80 -0.18 9.30
C ILE A 45 4.00 -0.66 10.15
N ILE A 46 4.65 0.24 10.90
CA ILE A 46 5.77 -0.12 11.77
C ILE A 46 5.33 -1.14 12.82
N GLN A 47 4.20 -0.92 13.49
CA GLN A 47 3.67 -1.83 14.50
C GLN A 47 3.34 -3.21 13.93
N TYR A 48 2.79 -3.28 12.71
CA TYR A 48 2.57 -4.54 12.03
C TYR A 48 3.88 -5.28 11.75
N LEU A 49 4.90 -4.56 11.26
CA LEU A 49 6.23 -5.13 11.02
C LEU A 49 6.90 -5.60 12.31
N GLU A 50 6.80 -4.84 13.41
CA GLU A 50 7.30 -5.25 14.73
C GLU A 50 6.68 -6.57 15.18
N THR A 51 5.36 -6.68 15.07
CA THR A 51 4.63 -7.91 15.40
C THR A 51 5.12 -9.07 14.53
N HIS A 52 5.22 -8.85 13.21
CA HIS A 52 5.68 -9.87 12.28
C HIS A 52 7.12 -10.34 12.59
N PHE A 53 8.06 -9.43 12.82
CA PHE A 53 9.45 -9.80 13.12
C PHE A 53 9.58 -10.45 14.49
N LYS A 54 8.80 -10.03 15.49
CA LYS A 54 8.74 -10.67 16.80
C LYS A 54 8.27 -12.14 16.69
N GLU A 55 7.21 -12.39 15.93
CA GLU A 55 6.70 -13.74 15.66
C GLU A 55 7.71 -14.61 14.91
N LYS A 56 8.58 -14.01 14.10
CA LYS A 56 9.69 -14.68 13.41
C LYS A 56 10.92 -14.89 14.29
N GLY A 57 10.89 -14.47 15.55
CA GLY A 57 11.97 -14.69 16.52
C GLY A 57 13.14 -13.71 16.45
N TYR A 58 12.98 -12.57 15.77
CA TYR A 58 14.01 -11.53 15.77
C TYR A 58 14.12 -10.89 17.15
N LYS A 59 15.33 -10.82 17.71
CA LYS A 59 15.58 -10.20 19.02
C LYS A 59 15.35 -8.69 18.99
N ASP A 60 15.87 -8.03 17.96
CA ASP A 60 15.78 -6.57 17.79
C ASP A 60 14.66 -6.21 16.79
N TYR A 61 13.45 -6.78 17.00
CA TYR A 61 12.32 -6.64 16.07
C TYR A 61 11.91 -5.19 15.82
N THR A 62 11.99 -4.31 16.83
CA THR A 62 11.70 -2.88 16.68
C THR A 62 12.71 -2.18 15.78
N ALA A 63 14.01 -2.39 15.99
CA ALA A 63 15.05 -1.85 15.13
C ALA A 63 14.89 -2.37 13.69
N LYS A 64 14.61 -3.67 13.55
CA LYS A 64 14.37 -4.33 12.25
C LYS A 64 13.17 -3.72 11.52
N ALA A 65 12.05 -3.49 12.21
CA ALA A 65 10.86 -2.87 11.63
C ALA A 65 11.16 -1.46 11.10
N ASN A 66 11.82 -0.63 11.91
CA ASN A 66 12.19 0.73 11.53
C ASN A 66 13.21 0.77 10.36
N GLN A 67 14.09 -0.21 10.24
CA GLN A 67 15.03 -0.34 9.13
C GLN A 67 14.38 -0.85 7.84
N SER A 68 13.25 -1.51 7.96
CA SER A 68 12.52 -2.13 6.84
C SER A 68 11.40 -1.26 6.28
N PHE A 69 11.21 -0.04 6.78
CA PHE A 69 10.12 0.84 6.38
C PHE A 69 10.61 2.23 6.04
N TYR A 70 10.13 2.77 4.92
CA TYR A 70 10.45 4.10 4.41
C TYR A 70 9.18 4.79 3.92
N TRP A 71 9.20 6.15 3.90
CA TRP A 71 8.11 6.96 3.36
C TRP A 71 8.63 8.12 2.52
N GLU A 72 7.83 8.64 1.61
CA GLU A 72 8.18 9.79 0.80
C GLU A 72 8.53 11.01 1.67
N GLY A 73 9.63 11.69 1.34
CA GLY A 73 10.12 12.84 2.11
C GLY A 73 10.99 12.48 3.34
N GLN A 74 11.27 11.20 3.59
CA GLN A 74 12.22 10.80 4.63
C GLN A 74 13.65 11.11 4.21
N GLU A 75 14.32 12.02 4.94
CA GLU A 75 15.69 12.42 4.63
C GLU A 75 16.67 11.24 4.60
N GLY A 76 17.52 11.20 3.56
CA GLY A 76 18.66 10.27 3.44
C GLY A 76 18.33 8.83 3.07
N LYS A 77 17.06 8.45 3.00
CA LYS A 77 16.67 7.04 2.77
C LYS A 77 15.91 6.80 1.46
N PHE A 78 15.23 7.79 0.95
CA PHE A 78 14.34 7.70 -0.21
C PHE A 78 15.04 8.07 -1.52
N GLY A 79 16.04 7.35 -1.92
CA GLY A 79 16.80 7.74 -3.12
C GLY A 79 17.01 6.64 -4.16
N ARG A 80 16.68 5.39 -3.84
CA ARG A 80 17.06 4.24 -4.67
C ARG A 80 15.90 3.48 -5.29
N GLU A 81 14.75 3.46 -4.63
CA GLU A 81 13.60 2.64 -5.04
C GLU A 81 12.49 3.51 -5.60
N HIS A 82 12.69 4.00 -6.80
CA HIS A 82 11.68 4.74 -7.55
C HIS A 82 11.52 4.15 -8.95
N ALA A 83 10.33 4.25 -9.49
CA ALA A 83 10.10 4.00 -10.90
C ALA A 83 10.48 5.25 -11.71
N SER A 84 11.27 5.09 -12.77
CA SER A 84 11.57 6.17 -13.69
C SER A 84 10.96 5.84 -15.06
N THR A 85 9.99 6.65 -15.48
CA THR A 85 9.32 6.50 -16.78
C THR A 85 9.16 7.85 -17.45
N PHE A 86 9.39 7.88 -18.76
CA PHE A 86 9.26 9.12 -19.57
C PHE A 86 10.00 10.33 -18.99
N GLY A 87 11.18 10.09 -18.37
CA GLY A 87 12.00 11.16 -17.77
C GLY A 87 11.48 11.70 -16.43
N SER A 88 10.44 11.10 -15.89
CA SER A 88 9.88 11.46 -14.60
C SER A 88 10.17 10.38 -13.55
N ARG A 89 10.45 10.79 -12.32
CA ARG A 89 10.58 9.88 -11.16
C ARG A 89 9.24 9.79 -10.46
N SER A 90 8.82 8.56 -10.16
CA SER A 90 7.62 8.27 -9.37
C SER A 90 8.04 7.52 -8.12
N TYR A 91 7.71 8.07 -6.96
CA TYR A 91 7.98 7.46 -5.65
C TYR A 91 6.67 6.94 -5.08
N PRO A 92 6.66 5.73 -4.50
CA PRO A 92 5.52 5.29 -3.70
C PRO A 92 5.41 6.10 -2.41
N ASP A 93 4.21 6.23 -1.87
CA ASP A 93 4.02 6.91 -0.57
C ASP A 93 4.78 6.23 0.56
N PHE A 94 4.83 4.86 0.52
CA PHE A 94 5.60 4.06 1.48
C PHE A 94 6.27 2.87 0.80
N ILE A 95 7.39 2.43 1.40
CA ILE A 95 8.13 1.25 0.97
C ILE A 95 8.40 0.36 2.18
N ILE A 96 8.09 -0.93 2.05
CA ILE A 96 8.57 -1.99 2.93
C ILE A 96 9.64 -2.75 2.17
N THR A 97 10.84 -2.87 2.75
CA THR A 97 11.97 -3.59 2.11
C THR A 97 12.09 -5.03 2.58
N GLU A 98 11.59 -5.34 3.77
CA GLU A 98 11.59 -6.70 4.33
C GLU A 98 10.29 -6.97 5.09
N PRO A 99 9.76 -8.19 5.06
CA PRO A 99 10.31 -9.42 4.46
C PRO A 99 10.13 -9.51 2.93
N TYR A 100 9.46 -8.54 2.32
CA TYR A 100 9.21 -8.42 0.88
C TYR A 100 9.39 -6.97 0.46
N LEU A 101 9.84 -6.74 -0.76
CA LEU A 101 9.93 -5.39 -1.31
C LEU A 101 8.56 -4.95 -1.83
N ILE A 102 7.87 -4.15 -1.04
CA ILE A 102 6.48 -3.73 -1.27
C ILE A 102 6.42 -2.21 -1.40
N ALA A 103 5.86 -1.73 -2.50
CA ALA A 103 5.42 -0.33 -2.61
C ALA A 103 3.98 -0.21 -2.09
N ILE A 104 3.69 0.88 -1.39
CA ILE A 104 2.34 1.19 -0.92
C ILE A 104 1.96 2.57 -1.45
N GLU A 105 0.81 2.62 -2.13
CA GLU A 105 0.14 3.84 -2.59
C GLU A 105 -1.12 4.06 -1.76
N TYR A 106 -1.31 5.26 -1.28
CA TYR A 106 -2.53 5.67 -0.59
C TYR A 106 -3.17 6.85 -1.31
N LYS A 107 -4.45 6.74 -1.61
CA LYS A 107 -5.23 7.84 -2.18
C LYS A 107 -6.54 8.01 -1.44
N LYS A 108 -6.95 9.25 -1.27
CA LYS A 108 -8.21 9.65 -0.67
C LYS A 108 -8.94 10.60 -1.60
N ASN A 109 -10.13 10.25 -2.07
CA ASN A 109 -10.89 11.13 -2.96
C ASN A 109 -12.35 10.68 -3.18
N LEU A 110 -13.13 11.59 -3.77
CA LEU A 110 -14.49 11.36 -4.23
C LEU A 110 -14.57 10.87 -5.69
N SER A 111 -13.44 10.79 -6.40
CA SER A 111 -13.42 10.59 -7.86
C SER A 111 -12.81 9.25 -8.26
N GLY A 112 -13.58 8.46 -9.01
CA GLY A 112 -13.09 7.24 -9.64
C GLY A 112 -11.96 7.48 -10.67
N SER A 113 -11.73 8.71 -11.15
CA SER A 113 -10.58 9.02 -12.02
C SER A 113 -9.25 8.88 -11.28
N LEU A 114 -9.22 9.23 -10.00
CA LEU A 114 -8.03 9.04 -9.17
C LEU A 114 -7.77 7.57 -8.82
N VAL A 115 -8.80 6.73 -8.77
CA VAL A 115 -8.60 5.27 -8.72
C VAL A 115 -7.82 4.80 -9.95
N LYS A 116 -8.24 5.21 -11.15
CA LYS A 116 -7.54 4.84 -12.40
C LYS A 116 -6.10 5.37 -12.43
N HIS A 117 -5.87 6.59 -11.95
CA HIS A 117 -4.53 7.15 -11.83
C HIS A 117 -3.65 6.34 -10.85
N GLY A 118 -4.15 6.03 -9.66
CA GLY A 118 -3.45 5.21 -8.68
C GLY A 118 -3.16 3.79 -9.18
N ILE A 119 -4.10 3.19 -9.94
CA ILE A 119 -3.86 1.90 -10.62
C ILE A 119 -2.72 2.03 -11.63
N GLY A 120 -2.71 3.09 -12.44
CA GLY A 120 -1.64 3.36 -13.41
C GLY A 120 -0.28 3.49 -12.74
N GLN A 121 -0.18 4.27 -11.67
CA GLN A 121 1.04 4.41 -10.86
C GLN A 121 1.48 3.05 -10.29
N SER A 122 0.54 2.29 -9.72
CA SER A 122 0.82 0.96 -9.16
C SER A 122 1.37 -0.02 -10.18
N ILE A 123 0.84 -0.01 -11.41
CA ILE A 123 1.37 -0.83 -12.51
C ILE A 123 2.79 -0.38 -12.88
N ILE A 124 3.04 0.92 -12.98
CA ILE A 124 4.36 1.47 -13.27
C ILE A 124 5.37 1.01 -12.21
N HIS A 125 5.03 1.08 -10.93
CA HIS A 125 5.90 0.60 -9.85
C HIS A 125 6.24 -0.89 -9.99
N THR A 126 5.29 -1.73 -10.42
CA THR A 126 5.59 -3.17 -10.63
C THR A 126 6.40 -3.45 -11.89
N MET A 127 6.33 -2.59 -12.91
CA MET A 127 7.02 -2.80 -14.19
C MET A 127 8.41 -2.18 -14.22
N CYS A 128 8.59 -1.04 -13.58
CA CYS A 128 9.81 -0.22 -13.65
C CYS A 128 10.58 -0.18 -12.33
N GLY A 129 9.95 -0.57 -11.22
CA GLY A 129 10.58 -0.77 -9.92
C GLY A 129 10.80 -2.26 -9.68
N ASP A 130 11.79 -2.61 -8.86
CA ASP A 130 12.06 -3.99 -8.47
C ASP A 130 11.10 -4.54 -7.41
N PHE A 131 9.94 -3.88 -7.24
CA PHE A 131 8.97 -4.26 -6.22
C PHE A 131 8.39 -5.65 -6.47
N ASP A 132 8.41 -6.48 -5.45
CA ASP A 132 7.75 -7.78 -5.48
C ASP A 132 6.24 -7.61 -5.63
N PHE A 133 5.71 -6.46 -5.15
CA PHE A 133 4.31 -6.24 -4.96
C PHE A 133 3.97 -4.76 -4.75
N VAL A 134 2.80 -4.32 -5.20
CA VAL A 134 2.25 -3.00 -4.86
C VAL A 134 0.92 -3.17 -4.13
N TYR A 135 0.78 -2.52 -2.99
CA TYR A 135 -0.46 -2.39 -2.25
C TYR A 135 -1.03 -0.99 -2.47
N PHE A 136 -2.18 -0.91 -3.13
CA PHE A 136 -2.91 0.33 -3.35
C PHE A 136 -4.14 0.38 -2.45
N LEU A 137 -4.15 1.33 -1.51
CA LEU A 137 -5.25 1.59 -0.59
C LEU A 137 -5.95 2.87 -1.01
N PHE A 138 -7.21 2.75 -1.44
CA PHE A 138 -8.05 3.87 -1.80
C PHE A 138 -9.11 4.12 -0.74
N HIS A 139 -9.14 5.33 -0.20
CA HIS A 139 -10.16 5.78 0.74
C HIS A 139 -11.25 6.51 -0.02
N ASP A 140 -12.45 5.92 -0.04
CA ASP A 140 -13.63 6.52 -0.67
C ASP A 140 -14.25 7.58 0.25
N GLU A 141 -14.19 8.84 -0.17
CA GLU A 141 -14.76 9.96 0.59
C GLU A 141 -16.24 10.18 0.29
N ASN A 142 -16.86 9.39 -0.60
CA ASN A 142 -18.28 9.50 -0.85
C ASN A 142 -19.04 8.99 0.37
N ASN A 143 -20.04 9.75 0.84
CA ASN A 143 -20.89 9.35 1.96
C ASN A 143 -21.65 8.05 1.72
N ASP A 144 -21.90 7.71 0.45
CA ASP A 144 -22.55 6.50 0.00
C ASP A 144 -21.57 5.37 -0.37
N GLU A 145 -20.27 5.56 -0.10
CA GLU A 145 -19.21 4.60 -0.45
C GLU A 145 -19.27 4.12 -1.92
N ARG A 146 -19.71 4.98 -2.83
CA ARG A 146 -20.03 4.64 -4.23
C ARG A 146 -18.90 3.93 -4.96
N ILE A 147 -17.65 4.35 -4.75
CA ILE A 147 -16.48 3.75 -5.41
C ILE A 147 -16.21 2.37 -4.82
N LYS A 148 -16.32 2.24 -3.52
CA LYS A 148 -16.18 0.98 -2.79
C LYS A 148 -17.27 -0.01 -3.22
N GLU A 149 -18.53 0.41 -3.24
CA GLU A 149 -19.63 -0.43 -3.73
C GLU A 149 -19.43 -0.84 -5.21
N ALA A 150 -19.01 0.10 -6.07
CA ALA A 150 -18.71 -0.22 -7.47
C ALA A 150 -17.63 -1.30 -7.59
N SER A 151 -16.65 -1.31 -6.70
CA SER A 151 -15.57 -2.32 -6.71
C SER A 151 -16.06 -3.74 -6.44
N GLU A 152 -17.25 -3.89 -5.87
CA GLU A 152 -17.85 -5.18 -5.54
C GLU A 152 -18.67 -5.82 -6.70
N ASN A 153 -18.88 -5.10 -7.82
CA ASN A 153 -19.52 -5.69 -8.99
C ASN A 153 -18.60 -6.69 -9.71
N GLU A 154 -19.18 -7.61 -10.49
CA GLU A 154 -18.45 -8.73 -11.10
C GLU A 154 -17.34 -8.27 -12.06
N LEU A 155 -17.59 -7.22 -12.86
CA LEU A 155 -16.61 -6.70 -13.81
C LEU A 155 -15.40 -6.12 -13.08
N GLU A 156 -15.63 -5.30 -12.05
CA GLU A 156 -14.57 -4.69 -11.26
C GLU A 156 -13.77 -5.75 -10.48
N LYS A 157 -14.44 -6.74 -9.90
CA LYS A 157 -13.78 -7.90 -9.26
C LYS A 157 -12.88 -8.65 -10.22
N GLU A 158 -13.33 -8.84 -11.47
CA GLU A 158 -12.49 -9.47 -12.49
C GLU A 158 -11.26 -8.62 -12.82
N ILE A 159 -11.43 -7.30 -12.95
CA ILE A 159 -10.32 -6.36 -13.19
C ILE A 159 -9.33 -6.41 -12.01
N LEU A 160 -9.81 -6.29 -10.78
CA LEU A 160 -8.99 -6.38 -9.57
C LEU A 160 -8.25 -7.72 -9.48
N GLY A 161 -8.94 -8.81 -9.83
CA GLY A 161 -8.35 -10.14 -9.92
C GLY A 161 -7.23 -10.23 -10.96
N LYS A 162 -7.40 -9.62 -12.13
CA LYS A 162 -6.36 -9.55 -13.18
C LYS A 162 -5.16 -8.70 -12.72
N LEU A 163 -5.40 -7.55 -12.07
CA LEU A 163 -4.34 -6.72 -11.53
C LEU A 163 -3.52 -7.49 -10.48
N TRP A 164 -4.19 -8.19 -9.58
CA TRP A 164 -3.55 -9.07 -8.61
C TRP A 164 -2.75 -10.19 -9.25
N GLN A 165 -3.33 -10.89 -10.21
CA GLN A 165 -2.72 -12.08 -10.80
C GLN A 165 -1.57 -11.76 -11.76
N LYS A 166 -1.75 -10.72 -12.60
CA LYS A 166 -0.81 -10.41 -13.68
C LYS A 166 0.23 -9.37 -13.30
N PHE A 167 -0.12 -8.39 -12.48
CA PHE A 167 0.73 -7.24 -12.20
C PHE A 167 1.22 -7.19 -10.75
N ASN A 168 0.82 -8.10 -9.88
CA ASN A 168 1.14 -8.04 -8.45
C ASN A 168 0.65 -6.76 -7.75
N VAL A 169 -0.46 -6.21 -8.21
CA VAL A 169 -1.11 -5.03 -7.60
C VAL A 169 -2.30 -5.50 -6.78
N TYR A 170 -2.26 -5.22 -5.47
CA TYR A 170 -3.34 -5.51 -4.53
C TYR A 170 -4.08 -4.23 -4.20
N ILE A 171 -5.32 -4.11 -4.64
CA ILE A 171 -6.13 -2.92 -4.45
C ILE A 171 -7.19 -3.17 -3.41
N LYS A 172 -7.37 -2.22 -2.51
CA LYS A 172 -8.43 -2.21 -1.51
C LYS A 172 -9.06 -0.84 -1.41
N PHE A 173 -10.37 -0.86 -1.22
CA PHE A 173 -11.21 0.32 -0.98
C PHE A 173 -11.70 0.29 0.47
N VAL A 174 -11.65 1.43 1.14
CA VAL A 174 -12.08 1.62 2.53
C VAL A 174 -12.89 2.88 2.67
#